data_9a7c0dcd832d73fca31141c0ebff5e05
#
_entry.id   9a7c0dcd832d73fca31141c0ebff5e05
#
_cell.length_a   1.000
_cell.length_b   1.000
_cell.length_c   1.000
_cell.angle_alpha   90.00
_cell.angle_beta   90.00
_cell.angle_gamma   90.00
#
_symmetry.space_group_name_H-M   'P 1'
#
loop_
_entity.id
_entity.type
_entity.pdbx_description
1 polymer ?
#
loop_
_entity_poly.entity_id
_entity_poly.type
_entity_poly.pdbx_seq_one_letter_code
_entity_poly.pdbx_strand_id
1 'polypeptide(L)'
;FYSEDVLEVTTATLRLTGSSETHLENIQVGRQGYLQTSPEHAMKCLLAEHRLSIFQICPAYRGGEIGRRHRTEFQMLEWYRCGHTLAELMDDLQAMLKYVGKQMEKYSIQPISQISDRYSYRELFEKHFKVNPHSLGIEGLAALVAPEITAHLDEHSTLGDYLDTAFSDAIEPQLLAPTIVYDFPACQAALAETKQLSTGDLVSDRFELYVGGVEIANAYQELCDGQELTRRFSENNKQRQLTGKPI
;
A
#
# COMPACT_ATOMS: atom_id res chain seq x y z
N PHE A 1 9.54 -15.61 -10.89
CA PHE A 1 9.11 -16.31 -9.67
C PHE A 1 9.47 -17.79 -9.68
N TYR A 2 9.12 -18.57 -10.71
CA TYR A 2 9.45 -20.00 -10.74
C TYR A 2 10.95 -20.31 -10.65
N SER A 3 11.81 -19.47 -11.24
CA SER A 3 13.29 -19.62 -11.14
C SER A 3 13.84 -19.27 -9.76
N GLU A 4 13.04 -18.67 -8.91
CA GLU A 4 13.38 -18.21 -7.56
C GLU A 4 12.66 -18.99 -6.45
N ASP A 5 12.15 -20.19 -6.79
CA ASP A 5 11.41 -21.08 -5.90
C ASP A 5 10.19 -20.40 -5.21
N VAL A 6 9.52 -19.48 -5.92
CA VAL A 6 8.27 -18.87 -5.46
C VAL A 6 7.09 -19.63 -6.06
N LEU A 7 6.27 -20.23 -5.22
CA LEU A 7 5.16 -21.09 -5.62
C LEU A 7 3.94 -20.26 -6.07
N GLU A 8 3.41 -20.55 -7.24
CA GLU A 8 2.11 -20.00 -7.64
C GLU A 8 0.98 -20.63 -6.86
N VAL A 9 0.09 -19.81 -6.31
CA VAL A 9 -1.09 -20.25 -5.57
C VAL A 9 -2.36 -19.64 -6.15
N THR A 10 -3.50 -20.23 -5.81
CA THR A 10 -4.82 -19.66 -6.15
C THR A 10 -5.69 -19.67 -4.91
N THR A 11 -6.24 -18.51 -4.58
CA THR A 11 -7.13 -18.33 -3.43
C THR A 11 -8.56 -18.01 -3.87
N ALA A 12 -9.52 -18.19 -2.96
CA ALA A 12 -10.93 -17.92 -3.27
C ALA A 12 -11.17 -16.41 -3.43
N THR A 13 -11.81 -16.01 -4.53
CA THR A 13 -12.20 -14.63 -4.82
C THR A 13 -13.39 -14.18 -3.97
N LEU A 14 -14.33 -15.07 -3.66
CA LEU A 14 -15.48 -14.79 -2.79
C LEU A 14 -15.14 -15.15 -1.35
N ARG A 15 -15.29 -14.18 -0.46
CA ARG A 15 -14.94 -14.27 0.95
C ARG A 15 -16.16 -14.06 1.83
N LEU A 16 -16.17 -14.69 3.02
CA LEU A 16 -17.27 -14.50 4.00
C LEU A 16 -17.28 -13.11 4.60
N THR A 17 -16.11 -12.47 4.69
CA THR A 17 -15.94 -11.12 5.25
C THR A 17 -15.28 -10.20 4.23
N GLY A 18 -15.59 -8.91 4.29
CA GLY A 18 -14.89 -7.88 3.52
C GLY A 18 -13.53 -7.52 4.12
N SER A 19 -12.84 -6.58 3.49
CA SER A 19 -11.63 -5.96 4.03
C SER A 19 -11.98 -5.03 5.20
N SER A 20 -11.12 -4.99 6.21
CA SER A 20 -11.20 -4.03 7.32
C SER A 20 -10.53 -2.69 7.02
N GLU A 21 -9.89 -2.54 5.86
CA GLU A 21 -9.25 -1.29 5.47
C GLU A 21 -10.26 -0.14 5.35
N THR A 22 -9.96 0.99 6.00
CA THR A 22 -10.91 2.10 6.20
C THR A 22 -11.26 2.80 4.89
N HIS A 23 -10.35 2.86 3.94
CA HIS A 23 -10.55 3.56 2.66
C HIS A 23 -11.21 2.69 1.58
N LEU A 24 -11.14 1.36 1.69
CA LEU A 24 -11.69 0.46 0.70
C LEU A 24 -13.20 0.24 0.86
N GLU A 25 -13.91 0.29 -0.24
CA GLU A 25 -15.31 -0.10 -0.30
C GLU A 25 -15.45 -1.55 -0.77
N ASN A 26 -16.06 -2.38 0.10
CA ASN A 26 -16.28 -3.79 -0.16
C ASN A 26 -17.47 -4.00 -1.11
N ILE A 27 -17.33 -4.87 -2.10
CA ILE A 27 -18.43 -5.26 -2.99
C ILE A 27 -19.07 -6.53 -2.46
N GLN A 28 -20.31 -6.40 -1.99
CA GLN A 28 -21.09 -7.52 -1.44
C GLN A 28 -21.81 -8.31 -2.55
N VAL A 29 -21.75 -9.62 -2.49
CA VAL A 29 -22.43 -10.55 -3.40
C VAL A 29 -23.65 -11.16 -2.68
N GLY A 30 -24.73 -10.42 -2.63
CA GLY A 30 -25.97 -10.84 -1.98
C GLY A 30 -25.74 -11.29 -0.53
N ARG A 31 -26.13 -12.53 -0.20
CA ARG A 31 -25.90 -13.15 1.11
C ARG A 31 -24.67 -14.09 1.14
N GLN A 32 -23.95 -14.20 0.03
CA GLN A 32 -22.87 -15.18 -0.11
C GLN A 32 -21.53 -14.67 0.44
N GLY A 33 -21.36 -13.35 0.55
CA GLY A 33 -20.13 -12.73 1.05
C GLY A 33 -19.70 -11.54 0.23
N TYR A 34 -18.40 -11.32 0.13
CA TYR A 34 -17.77 -10.17 -0.49
C TYR A 34 -16.73 -10.60 -1.52
N LEU A 35 -16.61 -9.84 -2.60
CA LEU A 35 -15.46 -9.97 -3.51
C LEU A 35 -14.19 -9.48 -2.83
N GLN A 36 -13.07 -10.16 -3.07
CA GLN A 36 -11.78 -9.78 -2.48
C GLN A 36 -11.31 -8.43 -3.02
N THR A 37 -10.83 -7.56 -2.15
CA THR A 37 -10.16 -6.30 -2.51
C THR A 37 -8.68 -6.51 -2.81
N SER A 38 -8.10 -7.58 -2.29
CA SER A 38 -6.81 -8.19 -2.59
C SER A 38 -6.82 -9.65 -2.13
N PRO A 39 -5.92 -10.52 -2.59
CA PRO A 39 -5.79 -11.89 -2.09
C PRO A 39 -5.02 -11.98 -0.75
N GLU A 40 -4.52 -10.87 -0.21
CA GLU A 40 -3.61 -10.76 0.92
C GLU A 40 -3.98 -11.67 2.10
N HIS A 41 -5.19 -11.51 2.64
CA HIS A 41 -5.60 -12.26 3.82
C HIS A 41 -5.59 -13.79 3.58
N ALA A 42 -6.03 -14.23 2.39
CA ALA A 42 -6.03 -15.66 2.06
C ALA A 42 -4.61 -16.19 1.85
N MET A 43 -3.75 -15.40 1.20
CA MET A 43 -2.35 -15.76 1.00
C MET A 43 -1.58 -15.79 2.32
N LYS A 44 -1.86 -14.86 3.25
CA LYS A 44 -1.28 -14.87 4.61
C LYS A 44 -1.68 -16.09 5.43
N CYS A 45 -2.90 -16.62 5.26
CA CYS A 45 -3.28 -17.91 5.86
C CYS A 45 -2.41 -19.05 5.33
N LEU A 46 -2.12 -19.09 4.01
CA LEU A 46 -1.22 -20.09 3.42
C LEU A 46 0.23 -19.92 3.93
N LEU A 47 0.70 -18.69 4.06
CA LEU A 47 2.03 -18.40 4.63
C LEU A 47 2.16 -18.90 6.07
N ALA A 48 1.14 -18.66 6.89
CA ALA A 48 1.12 -19.08 8.29
C ALA A 48 1.18 -20.62 8.43
N GLU A 49 0.54 -21.33 7.51
CA GLU A 49 0.49 -22.80 7.50
C GLU A 49 1.76 -23.42 6.91
N HIS A 50 2.25 -22.91 5.78
CA HIS A 50 3.27 -23.60 4.96
C HIS A 50 4.64 -22.93 5.01
N ARG A 51 4.75 -21.64 5.34
CA ARG A 51 6.00 -20.85 5.37
C ARG A 51 6.81 -20.92 4.07
N LEU A 52 6.11 -20.87 2.95
CA LEU A 52 6.70 -20.88 1.61
C LEU A 52 6.57 -19.50 0.96
N SER A 53 7.55 -19.12 0.15
CA SER A 53 7.41 -17.95 -0.72
C SER A 53 6.36 -18.26 -1.80
N ILE A 54 5.36 -17.38 -1.95
CA ILE A 54 4.21 -17.60 -2.82
C ILE A 54 3.89 -16.37 -3.65
N PHE A 55 3.27 -16.57 -4.82
CA PHE A 55 2.70 -15.49 -5.61
C PHE A 55 1.37 -15.87 -6.22
N GLN A 56 0.57 -14.87 -6.59
CA GLN A 56 -0.70 -15.05 -7.29
C GLN A 56 -0.94 -13.85 -8.21
N ILE A 57 -1.49 -14.12 -9.40
CA ILE A 57 -2.10 -13.10 -10.27
C ILE A 57 -3.60 -13.39 -10.29
N CYS A 58 -4.39 -12.45 -9.80
CA CYS A 58 -5.83 -12.65 -9.69
C CYS A 58 -6.61 -11.33 -9.86
N PRO A 59 -7.93 -11.40 -10.16
CA PRO A 59 -8.79 -10.24 -10.12
C PRO A 59 -8.96 -9.74 -8.68
N ALA A 60 -8.93 -8.42 -8.51
CA ALA A 60 -9.27 -7.70 -7.29
C ALA A 60 -10.42 -6.73 -7.58
N TYR A 61 -11.24 -6.44 -6.55
CA TYR A 61 -12.48 -5.70 -6.70
C TYR A 61 -12.57 -4.63 -5.62
N ARG A 62 -12.67 -3.36 -6.03
CA ARG A 62 -12.82 -2.22 -5.10
C ARG A 62 -14.00 -1.37 -5.52
N GLY A 63 -14.99 -1.23 -4.64
CA GLY A 63 -16.15 -0.38 -4.84
C GLY A 63 -15.75 1.09 -4.81
N GLY A 64 -16.61 1.96 -5.41
CA GLY A 64 -16.40 3.41 -5.36
C GLY A 64 -15.22 3.95 -6.19
N GLU A 65 -14.26 3.12 -6.54
CA GLU A 65 -13.06 3.51 -7.31
C GLU A 65 -13.35 3.56 -8.82
N ILE A 66 -14.06 4.60 -9.27
CA ILE A 66 -14.34 4.82 -10.70
C ILE A 66 -13.67 6.13 -11.13
N GLY A 67 -12.59 6.01 -11.89
CA GLY A 67 -11.82 7.17 -12.33
C GLY A 67 -10.94 6.89 -13.54
N ARG A 68 -10.18 7.88 -13.94
CA ARG A 68 -9.26 7.76 -15.08
C ARG A 68 -8.17 6.70 -14.85
N ARG A 69 -7.79 6.47 -13.59
CA ARG A 69 -6.70 5.58 -13.17
C ARG A 69 -7.18 4.34 -12.42
N HIS A 70 -8.44 4.32 -11.95
CA HIS A 70 -9.01 3.26 -11.13
C HIS A 70 -10.20 2.60 -11.82
N ARG A 71 -10.32 1.31 -11.65
CA ARG A 71 -11.44 0.48 -12.08
C ARG A 71 -11.91 -0.39 -10.93
N THR A 72 -13.21 -0.63 -10.88
CA THR A 72 -13.82 -1.51 -9.88
C THR A 72 -13.26 -2.94 -9.91
N GLU A 73 -12.86 -3.43 -11.09
CA GLU A 73 -12.19 -4.71 -11.29
C GLU A 73 -10.85 -4.48 -12.00
N PHE A 74 -9.79 -5.08 -11.47
CA PHE A 74 -8.45 -5.03 -12.05
C PHE A 74 -7.65 -6.30 -11.71
N GLN A 75 -6.54 -6.52 -12.40
CA GLN A 75 -5.62 -7.62 -12.10
C GLN A 75 -4.58 -7.16 -11.10
N MET A 76 -4.40 -7.95 -10.05
CA MET A 76 -3.39 -7.74 -9.03
C MET A 76 -2.36 -8.87 -9.08
N LEU A 77 -1.08 -8.51 -9.10
CA LEU A 77 0.01 -9.42 -8.78
C LEU A 77 0.37 -9.19 -7.31
N GLU A 78 0.29 -10.26 -6.52
CA GLU A 78 0.70 -10.24 -5.13
C GLU A 78 1.69 -11.37 -4.86
N TRP A 79 2.75 -11.09 -4.11
CA TRP A 79 3.75 -12.10 -3.76
C TRP A 79 4.34 -11.86 -2.38
N TYR A 80 4.84 -12.93 -1.78
CA TYR A 80 5.46 -12.96 -0.46
C TYR A 80 6.78 -13.71 -0.54
N ARG A 81 7.80 -13.16 0.11
CA ARG A 81 9.15 -13.73 0.18
C ARG A 81 9.51 -14.04 1.63
N CYS A 82 9.40 -15.30 2.01
CA CYS A 82 9.76 -15.72 3.37
C CYS A 82 11.25 -15.50 3.63
N GLY A 83 11.57 -14.82 4.74
CA GLY A 83 12.94 -14.57 5.15
C GLY A 83 13.64 -13.40 4.47
N HIS A 84 12.99 -12.70 3.55
CA HIS A 84 13.52 -11.48 2.94
C HIS A 84 13.29 -10.25 3.82
N THR A 85 14.25 -9.35 3.79
CA THR A 85 14.12 -7.98 4.29
C THR A 85 13.40 -7.09 3.27
N LEU A 86 12.93 -5.93 3.70
CA LEU A 86 12.32 -4.94 2.80
C LEU A 86 13.29 -4.50 1.68
N ALA A 87 14.59 -4.40 1.97
CA ALA A 87 15.60 -4.07 0.97
C ALA A 87 15.73 -5.14 -0.12
N GLU A 88 15.74 -6.42 0.27
CA GLU A 88 15.75 -7.54 -0.67
C GLU A 88 14.48 -7.60 -1.50
N LEU A 89 13.31 -7.22 -0.93
CA LEU A 89 12.05 -7.12 -1.67
C LEU A 89 12.06 -5.98 -2.69
N MET A 90 12.71 -4.85 -2.39
CA MET A 90 12.94 -3.78 -3.37
C MET A 90 13.81 -4.26 -4.54
N ASP A 91 14.82 -5.09 -4.28
CA ASP A 91 15.68 -5.66 -5.31
C ASP A 91 14.93 -6.71 -6.15
N ASP A 92 14.06 -7.52 -5.55
CA ASP A 92 13.15 -8.43 -6.25
C ASP A 92 12.22 -7.65 -7.21
N LEU A 93 11.63 -6.55 -6.74
CA LEU A 93 10.79 -5.67 -7.56
C LEU A 93 11.59 -5.10 -8.75
N GLN A 94 12.81 -4.62 -8.51
CA GLN A 94 13.68 -4.13 -9.57
C GLN A 94 14.03 -5.22 -10.59
N ALA A 95 14.34 -6.43 -10.15
CA ALA A 95 14.64 -7.56 -11.02
C ALA A 95 13.41 -7.96 -11.87
N MET A 96 12.23 -7.97 -11.27
CA MET A 96 10.96 -8.24 -11.96
C MET A 96 10.67 -7.19 -13.03
N LEU A 97 10.78 -5.90 -12.70
CA LEU A 97 10.56 -4.81 -13.66
C LEU A 97 11.53 -4.89 -14.84
N LYS A 98 12.81 -5.17 -14.57
CA LYS A 98 13.82 -5.35 -15.61
C LYS A 98 13.49 -6.54 -16.52
N TYR A 99 13.06 -7.66 -15.95
CA TYR A 99 12.65 -8.85 -16.71
C TYR A 99 11.45 -8.57 -17.59
N VAL A 100 10.37 -8.02 -17.01
CA VAL A 100 9.14 -7.67 -17.73
C VAL A 100 9.45 -6.65 -18.82
N GLY A 101 10.23 -5.61 -18.49
CA GLY A 101 10.66 -4.59 -19.43
C GLY A 101 11.30 -5.18 -20.68
N LYS A 102 12.27 -6.08 -20.50
CA LYS A 102 12.91 -6.78 -21.63
C LYS A 102 11.93 -7.61 -22.47
N GLN A 103 10.89 -8.20 -21.85
CA GLN A 103 9.86 -8.93 -22.60
C GLN A 103 8.93 -8.01 -23.37
N MET A 104 8.67 -6.79 -22.87
CA MET A 104 7.78 -5.81 -23.49
C MET A 104 8.39 -5.10 -24.68
N GLU A 105 9.72 -4.99 -24.78
CA GLU A 105 10.44 -4.38 -25.91
C GLU A 105 10.01 -4.96 -27.25
N LYS A 106 9.80 -6.28 -27.33
CA LYS A 106 9.35 -6.96 -28.55
C LYS A 106 7.95 -6.53 -29.05
N TYR A 107 7.17 -5.88 -28.20
CA TYR A 107 5.83 -5.37 -28.54
C TYR A 107 5.82 -3.86 -28.80
N SER A 108 7.00 -3.21 -28.83
CA SER A 108 7.14 -1.74 -28.97
C SER A 108 6.42 -0.95 -27.85
N ILE A 109 6.29 -1.57 -26.67
CA ILE A 109 5.77 -0.92 -25.48
C ILE A 109 6.96 -0.41 -24.69
N GLN A 110 6.96 0.87 -24.33
CA GLN A 110 7.99 1.42 -23.43
C GLN A 110 7.78 0.89 -22.00
N PRO A 111 8.66 0.03 -21.52
CA PRO A 111 8.48 -0.58 -20.22
C PRO A 111 9.05 0.29 -19.10
N ILE A 112 8.50 0.10 -17.90
CA ILE A 112 9.21 0.45 -16.67
C ILE A 112 10.28 -0.62 -16.47
N SER A 113 11.54 -0.28 -16.73
CA SER A 113 12.63 -1.27 -16.67
C SER A 113 13.62 -1.03 -15.53
N GLN A 114 13.56 0.14 -14.91
CA GLN A 114 14.50 0.52 -13.87
C GLN A 114 13.87 1.50 -12.88
N ILE A 115 14.07 1.25 -11.59
CA ILE A 115 13.81 2.22 -10.54
C ILE A 115 14.93 3.26 -10.60
N SER A 116 14.55 4.53 -10.74
CA SER A 116 15.50 5.64 -10.92
C SER A 116 15.96 6.19 -9.57
N ASP A 117 15.00 6.33 -8.64
CA ASP A 117 15.22 7.02 -7.38
C ASP A 117 14.62 6.24 -6.20
N ARG A 118 15.23 6.43 -5.02
CA ARG A 118 14.70 5.93 -3.73
C ARG A 118 14.78 7.07 -2.73
N TYR A 119 13.64 7.45 -2.15
CA TYR A 119 13.54 8.50 -1.14
C TYR A 119 12.77 7.98 0.07
N SER A 120 13.19 8.38 1.27
CA SER A 120 12.31 8.25 2.43
C SER A 120 11.13 9.21 2.30
N TYR A 121 10.00 8.88 2.91
CA TYR A 121 8.84 9.76 3.01
C TYR A 121 9.22 11.11 3.60
N ARG A 122 10.08 11.10 4.63
CA ARG A 122 10.63 12.30 5.26
C ARG A 122 11.41 13.19 4.27
N GLU A 123 12.32 12.63 3.49
CA GLU A 123 13.12 13.40 2.51
C GLU A 123 12.23 14.13 1.51
N LEU A 124 11.17 13.50 1.04
CA LEU A 124 10.21 14.14 0.13
C LEU A 124 9.43 15.26 0.79
N PHE A 125 8.95 15.05 2.03
CA PHE A 125 8.27 16.09 2.79
C PHE A 125 9.19 17.26 3.11
N GLU A 126 10.41 17.02 3.57
CA GLU A 126 11.41 18.08 3.84
C GLU A 126 11.79 18.82 2.54
N LYS A 127 11.90 18.12 1.43
CA LYS A 127 12.19 18.73 0.11
C LYS A 127 11.05 19.66 -0.32
N HIS A 128 9.80 19.25 -0.14
CA HIS A 128 8.64 20.00 -0.62
C HIS A 128 8.15 21.04 0.40
N PHE A 129 7.86 20.63 1.62
CA PHE A 129 7.23 21.44 2.67
C PHE A 129 8.22 22.04 3.68
N LYS A 130 9.50 21.62 3.69
CA LYS A 130 10.55 22.04 4.65
C LYS A 130 10.28 21.61 6.10
N VAL A 131 9.51 20.54 6.29
CA VAL A 131 9.13 20.04 7.62
C VAL A 131 9.33 18.53 7.71
N ASN A 132 9.56 18.02 8.93
CA ASN A 132 9.57 16.59 9.21
C ASN A 132 8.13 16.11 9.45
N PRO A 133 7.57 15.21 8.60
CA PRO A 133 6.19 14.73 8.72
C PRO A 133 5.94 13.94 10.02
N HIS A 134 6.97 13.28 10.56
CA HIS A 134 6.85 12.47 11.77
C HIS A 134 6.68 13.28 13.06
N SER A 135 6.99 14.59 13.02
CA SER A 135 6.87 15.49 14.17
C SER A 135 5.63 16.38 14.13
N LEU A 136 4.82 16.30 13.06
CA LEU A 136 3.64 17.15 12.87
C LEU A 136 2.38 16.49 13.43
N GLY A 137 1.53 17.32 14.06
CA GLY A 137 0.14 16.97 14.34
C GLY A 137 -0.79 17.45 13.21
N ILE A 138 -2.07 17.12 13.34
CA ILE A 138 -3.12 17.47 12.35
C ILE A 138 -3.13 18.97 12.04
N GLU A 139 -3.05 19.82 13.06
CA GLU A 139 -3.05 21.30 12.89
C GLU A 139 -1.87 21.77 12.04
N GLY A 140 -0.68 21.19 12.28
CA GLY A 140 0.53 21.53 11.51
C GLY A 140 0.42 21.09 10.05
N LEU A 141 -0.17 19.93 9.79
CA LEU A 141 -0.40 19.43 8.43
C LEU A 141 -1.49 20.23 7.70
N ALA A 142 -2.60 20.54 8.37
CA ALA A 142 -3.68 21.34 7.79
C ALA A 142 -3.20 22.74 7.38
N ALA A 143 -2.19 23.28 8.06
CA ALA A 143 -1.58 24.57 7.70
C ALA A 143 -0.63 24.51 6.48
N LEU A 144 -0.19 23.31 6.07
CA LEU A 144 0.70 23.13 4.93
C LEU A 144 -0.04 23.01 3.59
N VAL A 145 -1.29 22.60 3.63
CA VAL A 145 -2.10 22.26 2.45
C VAL A 145 -3.19 23.31 2.28
N ALA A 146 -3.47 23.69 1.03
CA ALA A 146 -4.53 24.64 0.76
C ALA A 146 -5.90 24.15 1.29
N PRO A 147 -6.75 25.02 1.85
CA PRO A 147 -8.05 24.61 2.42
C PRO A 147 -8.95 23.85 1.45
N GLU A 148 -8.85 24.16 0.16
CA GLU A 148 -9.63 23.49 -0.89
C GLU A 148 -9.27 22.01 -1.03
N ILE A 149 -8.01 21.66 -0.76
CA ILE A 149 -7.50 20.29 -0.86
C ILE A 149 -7.95 19.48 0.35
N THR A 150 -8.00 20.10 1.54
CA THR A 150 -8.46 19.45 2.77
C THR A 150 -9.98 19.53 2.96
N ALA A 151 -10.74 20.10 2.03
CA ALA A 151 -12.19 20.30 2.14
C ALA A 151 -13.00 18.99 2.26
N HIS A 152 -12.43 17.85 1.88
CA HIS A 152 -13.03 16.52 2.03
C HIS A 152 -12.74 15.87 3.40
N LEU A 153 -11.80 16.43 4.18
CA LEU A 153 -11.47 15.94 5.52
C LEU A 153 -12.45 16.54 6.54
N ASP A 154 -12.78 15.75 7.55
CA ASP A 154 -13.76 16.09 8.58
C ASP A 154 -13.23 15.77 10.00
N GLU A 155 -14.11 15.87 10.99
CA GLU A 155 -13.79 15.60 12.40
C GLU A 155 -13.41 14.14 12.71
N HIS A 156 -13.66 13.23 11.77
CA HIS A 156 -13.31 11.81 11.88
C HIS A 156 -12.00 11.47 11.16
N SER A 157 -11.43 12.44 10.43
CA SER A 157 -10.21 12.25 9.67
C SER A 157 -8.99 12.14 10.58
N THR A 158 -8.15 11.17 10.29
CA THR A 158 -6.97 10.83 11.08
C THR A 158 -5.73 11.62 10.64
N LEU A 159 -4.66 11.54 11.43
CA LEU A 159 -3.35 12.07 11.02
C LEU A 159 -2.87 11.46 9.68
N GLY A 160 -3.15 10.15 9.47
CA GLY A 160 -2.86 9.47 8.21
C GLY A 160 -3.57 10.12 7.03
N ASP A 161 -4.86 10.44 7.15
CA ASP A 161 -5.65 11.05 6.08
C ASP A 161 -5.10 12.44 5.68
N TYR A 162 -4.63 13.23 6.63
CA TYR A 162 -3.99 14.51 6.36
C TYR A 162 -2.63 14.34 5.66
N LEU A 163 -1.83 13.33 6.07
CA LEU A 163 -0.56 13.01 5.42
C LEU A 163 -0.76 12.50 4.00
N ASP A 164 -1.74 11.60 3.79
CA ASP A 164 -2.10 11.09 2.47
C ASP A 164 -2.57 12.21 1.54
N THR A 165 -3.42 13.09 2.05
CA THR A 165 -3.90 14.26 1.30
C THR A 165 -2.75 15.17 0.89
N ALA A 166 -1.85 15.52 1.82
CA ALA A 166 -0.70 16.37 1.53
C ALA A 166 0.27 15.73 0.53
N PHE A 167 0.48 14.40 0.65
CA PHE A 167 1.37 13.65 -0.23
C PHE A 167 0.79 13.52 -1.64
N SER A 168 -0.46 13.11 -1.76
CA SER A 168 -1.12 12.86 -3.05
C SER A 168 -1.34 14.14 -3.86
N ASP A 169 -1.56 15.27 -3.20
CA ASP A 169 -1.73 16.54 -3.88
C ASP A 169 -0.39 17.15 -4.34
N ALA A 170 0.61 17.16 -3.46
CA ALA A 170 1.79 17.99 -3.66
C ALA A 170 3.04 17.21 -4.10
N ILE A 171 3.20 15.96 -3.66
CA ILE A 171 4.43 15.18 -3.86
C ILE A 171 4.24 14.13 -4.98
N GLU A 172 3.21 13.30 -4.88
CA GLU A 172 2.94 12.22 -5.83
C GLU A 172 2.96 12.67 -7.30
N PRO A 173 2.32 13.80 -7.70
CA PRO A 173 2.33 14.26 -9.10
C PRO A 173 3.72 14.61 -9.64
N GLN A 174 4.72 14.79 -8.77
CA GLN A 174 6.10 15.10 -9.14
C GLN A 174 6.96 13.84 -9.31
N LEU A 175 6.49 12.66 -8.89
CA LEU A 175 7.19 11.38 -9.00
C LEU A 175 7.02 10.80 -10.41
N LEU A 176 7.54 11.49 -11.42
CA LEU A 176 7.36 11.12 -12.83
C LEU A 176 8.22 9.93 -13.24
N ALA A 177 9.47 9.87 -12.76
CA ALA A 177 10.35 8.74 -12.95
C ALA A 177 9.99 7.60 -11.98
N PRO A 178 10.31 6.33 -12.31
CA PRO A 178 10.08 5.22 -11.39
C PRO A 178 10.83 5.43 -10.06
N THR A 179 10.08 5.74 -9.00
CA THR A 179 10.61 6.17 -7.68
C THR A 179 10.05 5.30 -6.57
N ILE A 180 10.92 4.72 -5.76
CA ILE A 180 10.52 4.11 -4.49
C ILE A 180 10.47 5.17 -3.40
N VAL A 181 9.34 5.19 -2.68
CA VAL A 181 9.19 5.94 -1.42
C VAL A 181 9.11 4.94 -0.29
N TYR A 182 9.91 5.11 0.76
CA TYR A 182 10.00 4.17 1.89
C TYR A 182 9.96 4.88 3.24
N ASP A 183 9.90 4.12 4.34
CA ASP A 183 9.82 4.62 5.72
C ASP A 183 8.64 5.60 5.91
N PHE A 184 7.44 5.12 5.59
CA PHE A 184 6.20 5.87 5.78
C PHE A 184 5.94 6.15 7.27
N PRO A 185 5.18 7.20 7.63
CA PRO A 185 4.78 7.45 9.01
C PRO A 185 4.09 6.23 9.65
N ALA A 186 4.36 5.99 10.93
CA ALA A 186 3.79 4.82 11.63
C ALA A 186 2.26 4.79 11.67
N CYS A 187 1.58 5.94 11.59
CA CYS A 187 0.11 6.02 11.48
C CYS A 187 -0.42 5.48 10.14
N GLN A 188 0.43 5.33 9.12
CA GLN A 188 0.12 4.76 7.82
C GLN A 188 0.66 3.32 7.67
N ALA A 189 0.95 2.65 8.78
CA ALA A 189 1.58 1.32 8.74
C ALA A 189 0.65 0.23 8.18
N ALA A 190 -0.66 0.41 8.18
CA ALA A 190 -1.61 -0.64 7.81
C ALA A 190 -1.27 -1.98 8.49
N LEU A 191 -0.84 -2.99 7.74
CA LEU A 191 -0.42 -4.30 8.25
C LEU A 191 1.11 -4.49 8.28
N ALA A 192 1.89 -3.41 8.08
CA ALA A 192 3.33 -3.44 8.15
C ALA A 192 3.86 -3.41 9.59
N GLU A 193 5.04 -3.97 9.82
CA GLU A 193 5.80 -3.71 11.04
C GLU A 193 6.18 -2.23 11.14
N THR A 194 6.41 -1.77 12.37
CA THR A 194 6.97 -0.44 12.63
C THR A 194 8.36 -0.57 13.22
N LYS A 195 9.25 0.37 12.86
CA LYS A 195 10.62 0.42 13.38
C LYS A 195 10.98 1.84 13.80
N GLN A 196 11.86 1.96 14.79
CA GLN A 196 12.42 3.25 15.19
C GLN A 196 13.74 3.49 14.47
N LEU A 197 13.83 4.63 13.78
CA LEU A 197 15.07 5.05 13.11
C LEU A 197 16.06 5.64 14.11
N SER A 198 17.34 5.73 13.72
CA SER A 198 18.38 6.39 14.51
C SER A 198 18.12 7.89 14.75
N THR A 199 17.26 8.50 13.93
CA THR A 199 16.77 9.88 14.09
C THR A 199 15.74 10.02 15.22
N GLY A 200 15.23 8.92 15.77
CA GLY A 200 14.14 8.89 16.74
C GLY A 200 12.74 8.83 16.13
N ASP A 201 12.61 8.93 14.80
CA ASP A 201 11.32 8.82 14.13
C ASP A 201 10.81 7.36 14.17
N LEU A 202 9.52 7.18 14.47
CA LEU A 202 8.83 5.91 14.35
C LEU A 202 8.20 5.81 12.97
N VAL A 203 8.61 4.82 12.18
CA VAL A 203 8.19 4.64 10.80
C VAL A 203 7.60 3.25 10.56
N SER A 204 6.81 3.14 9.51
CA SER A 204 6.37 1.87 8.95
C SER A 204 7.47 1.27 8.08
N ASP A 205 7.77 0.00 8.25
CA ASP A 205 8.72 -0.74 7.41
C ASP A 205 8.03 -1.14 6.08
N ARG A 206 7.77 -0.14 5.24
CA ARG A 206 6.95 -0.16 4.04
C ARG A 206 7.60 0.66 2.94
N PHE A 207 7.36 0.28 1.70
CA PHE A 207 7.64 1.12 0.53
C PHE A 207 6.51 1.07 -0.49
N GLU A 208 6.43 2.10 -1.30
CA GLU A 208 5.60 2.17 -2.50
C GLU A 208 6.44 2.54 -3.72
N LEU A 209 6.03 2.05 -4.89
CA LEU A 209 6.62 2.43 -6.17
C LEU A 209 5.67 3.35 -6.92
N TYR A 210 6.17 4.52 -7.28
CA TYR A 210 5.47 5.52 -8.08
C TYR A 210 6.05 5.61 -9.48
N VAL A 211 5.19 5.75 -10.49
CA VAL A 211 5.58 5.97 -11.88
C VAL A 211 4.59 6.92 -12.54
N GLY A 212 5.09 8.02 -13.09
CA GLY A 212 4.26 9.02 -13.75
C GLY A 212 3.21 9.65 -12.83
N GLY A 213 3.53 9.80 -11.53
CA GLY A 213 2.63 10.29 -10.51
C GLY A 213 1.48 9.31 -10.21
N VAL A 214 1.75 8.00 -10.24
CA VAL A 214 0.78 6.94 -9.91
C VAL A 214 1.48 5.89 -9.09
N GLU A 215 0.89 5.49 -7.95
CA GLU A 215 1.29 4.31 -7.20
C GLU A 215 0.98 3.06 -8.02
N ILE A 216 1.99 2.21 -8.23
CA ILE A 216 1.86 0.95 -8.98
C ILE A 216 2.22 -0.28 -8.16
N ALA A 217 2.91 -0.13 -7.03
CA ALA A 217 3.19 -1.21 -6.10
C ALA A 217 3.30 -0.68 -4.67
N ASN A 218 2.87 -1.51 -3.71
CA ASN A 218 2.96 -1.28 -2.29
C ASN A 218 3.47 -2.56 -1.64
N ALA A 219 4.45 -2.45 -0.76
CA ALA A 219 5.05 -3.60 -0.10
C ALA A 219 5.59 -3.24 1.29
N TYR A 220 5.63 -4.23 2.18
CA TYR A 220 6.06 -4.01 3.55
C TYR A 220 6.58 -5.28 4.22
N GLN A 221 7.30 -5.08 5.34
CA GLN A 221 7.62 -6.13 6.29
C GLN A 221 6.35 -6.47 7.07
N GLU A 222 5.98 -7.75 7.06
CA GLU A 222 4.73 -8.22 7.64
C GLU A 222 4.71 -8.09 9.17
N LEU A 223 3.62 -7.51 9.70
CA LEU A 223 3.37 -7.49 11.16
C LEU A 223 3.09 -8.92 11.65
N CYS A 224 4.00 -9.43 12.47
CA CYS A 224 3.90 -10.77 13.05
C CYS A 224 3.35 -10.79 14.49
N ASP A 225 3.13 -9.64 15.13
CA ASP A 225 2.52 -9.53 16.46
C ASP A 225 1.00 -9.62 16.36
N GLY A 226 0.44 -10.76 16.81
CA GLY A 226 -1.00 -11.01 16.78
C GLY A 226 -1.82 -10.08 17.70
N GLN A 227 -1.23 -9.55 18.79
CA GLN A 227 -1.93 -8.61 19.68
C GLN A 227 -2.04 -7.24 19.00
N GLU A 228 -0.96 -6.76 18.42
CA GLU A 228 -0.93 -5.51 17.66
C GLU A 228 -1.84 -5.60 16.43
N LEU A 229 -1.82 -6.73 15.73
CA LEU A 229 -2.71 -6.96 14.59
C LEU A 229 -4.19 -6.88 15.00
N THR A 230 -4.56 -7.52 16.11
CA THR A 230 -5.94 -7.47 16.65
C THR A 230 -6.32 -6.06 17.06
N ARG A 231 -5.41 -5.30 17.65
CA ARG A 231 -5.62 -3.90 18.01
C ARG A 231 -5.90 -3.04 16.76
N ARG A 232 -5.07 -3.17 15.72
CA ARG A 232 -5.25 -2.41 14.45
C ARG A 232 -6.57 -2.74 13.77
N PHE A 233 -6.94 -4.01 13.67
CA PHE A 233 -8.25 -4.40 13.11
C PHE A 233 -9.42 -3.82 13.92
N SER A 234 -9.30 -3.79 15.25
CA SER A 234 -10.33 -3.21 16.11
C SER A 234 -10.48 -1.70 15.90
N GLU A 235 -9.37 -1.00 15.70
CA GLU A 235 -9.36 0.44 15.39
C GLU A 235 -9.94 0.72 14.00
N ASN A 236 -9.51 -0.02 12.99
CA ASN A 236 -10.06 0.10 11.63
C ASN A 236 -11.58 -0.13 11.61
N ASN A 237 -12.06 -1.16 12.31
CA ASN A 237 -13.49 -1.43 12.40
C ASN A 237 -14.27 -0.30 13.09
N LYS A 238 -13.71 0.31 14.14
CA LYS A 238 -14.31 1.49 14.78
C LYS A 238 -14.38 2.66 13.79
N GLN A 239 -13.31 2.92 13.06
CA GLN A 239 -13.26 3.99 12.06
C GLN A 239 -14.27 3.75 10.92
N ARG A 240 -14.39 2.51 10.45
CA ARG A 240 -15.41 2.13 9.46
C ARG A 240 -16.83 2.39 9.97
N GLN A 241 -17.11 2.08 11.24
CA GLN A 241 -18.42 2.38 11.84
C GLN A 241 -18.70 3.88 11.89
N LEU A 242 -17.72 4.70 12.29
CA LEU A 242 -17.84 6.16 12.35
C LEU A 242 -18.14 6.77 10.97
N THR A 243 -17.55 6.21 9.92
CA THR A 243 -17.76 6.66 8.52
C THR A 243 -18.92 5.94 7.81
N GLY A 244 -19.74 5.14 8.53
CA GLY A 244 -20.91 4.45 7.99
C GLY A 244 -20.60 3.30 7.04
N LYS A 245 -19.35 2.79 7.01
CA LYS A 245 -18.96 1.65 6.17
C LYS A 245 -19.30 0.32 6.88
N PRO A 246 -19.71 -0.72 6.14
CA PRO A 246 -19.93 -2.07 6.71
C PRO A 246 -18.66 -2.64 7.31
N ILE A 247 -18.81 -3.43 8.37
CA ILE A 247 -17.71 -4.15 9.05
C ILE A 247 -17.63 -5.57 8.47
#